data_3c76391ad13bf06962da0c9c3438fdd8
#
_entry.id   3c76391ad13bf06962da0c9c3438fdd8
#
_cell.length_a   1.000
_cell.length_b   1.000
_cell.length_c   1.000
_cell.angle_alpha   90.00
_cell.angle_beta   90.00
_cell.angle_gamma   90.00
#
_symmetry.space_group_name_H-M   'P 1'
#
loop_
_entity.id
_entity.type
_entity.pdbx_description
1 polymer ?
#
loop_
_entity_poly.entity_id
_entity_poly.type
_entity_poly.pdbx_seq_one_letter_code
_entity_poly.pdbx_strand_id
1 'polypeptide(L)'
;TATLFVAIFSGKILKEKVHPSVMFCVLIAFFGVTLIVSPEFGKVESDALFALASGLGAGLAYIFVRDLRSTDSPAGVVFWFAMFSTIVSAPFAISETIFLSLNELLLLISIGLGAGIGQIGITLAYQQANAAWISAFSYTTVLVASFYGWFYFDEVLKFDDYLGAFLIVATGIFLILINPNDKIDKDDNTN
;
A
#
# COMPACT_ATOMS: atom_id res chain seq x y z
N THR A 1 -4.25 -5.99 2.89
CA THR A 1 -5.50 -5.60 3.63
C THR A 1 -5.67 -4.09 3.74
N ALA A 2 -4.60 -3.29 3.91
CA ALA A 2 -4.67 -1.81 4.01
C ALA A 2 -5.49 -1.18 2.88
N THR A 3 -5.29 -1.59 1.65
CA THR A 3 -6.02 -1.11 0.46
C THR A 3 -7.54 -1.26 0.58
N LEU A 4 -8.02 -2.38 1.13
CA LEU A 4 -9.45 -2.58 1.37
C LEU A 4 -10.00 -1.56 2.38
N PHE A 5 -9.26 -1.32 3.45
CA PHE A 5 -9.65 -0.34 4.46
C PHE A 5 -9.66 1.08 3.89
N VAL A 6 -8.68 1.44 3.06
CA VAL A 6 -8.70 2.73 2.35
C VAL A 6 -9.94 2.84 1.47
N ALA A 7 -10.23 1.84 0.64
CA ALA A 7 -11.38 1.87 -0.26
C ALA A 7 -12.72 1.99 0.49
N ILE A 8 -12.85 1.32 1.65
CA ILE A 8 -14.10 1.34 2.45
C ILE A 8 -14.25 2.66 3.22
N PHE A 9 -13.17 3.16 3.81
CA PHE A 9 -13.26 4.29 4.74
C PHE A 9 -13.00 5.65 4.11
N SER A 10 -12.31 5.74 2.96
CA SER A 10 -12.01 7.02 2.29
C SER A 10 -13.29 7.80 1.96
N GLY A 11 -14.31 7.14 1.46
CA GLY A 11 -15.59 7.77 1.16
C GLY A 11 -16.27 8.38 2.38
N LYS A 12 -16.13 7.75 3.55
CA LYS A 12 -16.75 8.23 4.80
C LYS A 12 -15.93 9.31 5.48
N ILE A 13 -14.62 9.14 5.55
CA ILE A 13 -13.73 10.03 6.30
C ILE A 13 -13.40 11.28 5.48
N LEU A 14 -13.02 11.12 4.21
CA LEU A 14 -12.64 12.21 3.31
C LEU A 14 -13.83 12.83 2.58
N LYS A 15 -15.02 12.22 2.69
CA LYS A 15 -16.22 12.57 1.92
C LYS A 15 -15.97 12.53 0.40
N GLU A 16 -15.00 11.74 -0.05
CA GLU A 16 -14.71 11.53 -1.46
C GLU A 16 -15.75 10.59 -2.08
N LYS A 17 -16.17 10.89 -3.31
CA LYS A 17 -17.03 9.99 -4.08
C LYS A 17 -16.16 8.81 -4.57
N VAL A 18 -16.41 7.63 -4.07
CA VAL A 18 -15.74 6.40 -4.55
C VAL A 18 -16.59 5.77 -5.64
N HIS A 19 -16.09 5.77 -6.87
CA HIS A 19 -16.81 5.15 -7.97
C HIS A 19 -16.94 3.63 -7.78
N PRO A 20 -18.12 3.01 -8.04
CA PRO A 20 -18.32 1.58 -7.83
C PRO A 20 -17.30 0.68 -8.55
N SER A 21 -16.83 1.11 -9.73
CA SER A 21 -15.78 0.39 -10.46
C SER A 21 -14.46 0.30 -9.69
N VAL A 22 -14.09 1.33 -8.91
CA VAL A 22 -12.89 1.30 -8.08
C VAL A 22 -13.03 0.24 -7.00
N MET A 23 -14.17 0.20 -6.31
CA MET A 23 -14.44 -0.81 -5.28
C MET A 23 -14.40 -2.23 -5.88
N PHE A 24 -15.00 -2.42 -7.04
CA PHE A 24 -14.99 -3.70 -7.74
C PHE A 24 -13.56 -4.14 -8.11
N CYS A 25 -12.74 -3.23 -8.66
CA CYS A 25 -11.34 -3.50 -8.98
C CYS A 25 -10.50 -3.82 -7.73
N VAL A 26 -10.70 -3.09 -6.63
CA VAL A 26 -10.02 -3.37 -5.36
C VAL A 26 -10.34 -4.79 -4.87
N LEU A 27 -11.59 -5.22 -4.95
CA LEU A 27 -12.00 -6.57 -4.55
C LEU A 27 -11.38 -7.66 -5.45
N ILE A 28 -11.40 -7.46 -6.78
CA ILE A 28 -10.77 -8.41 -7.72
C ILE A 28 -9.26 -8.46 -7.51
N ALA A 29 -8.60 -7.32 -7.40
CA ALA A 29 -7.17 -7.27 -7.14
C ALA A 29 -6.80 -7.91 -5.78
N PHE A 30 -7.62 -7.71 -4.76
CA PHE A 30 -7.45 -8.39 -3.47
C PHE A 30 -7.58 -9.91 -3.60
N PHE A 31 -8.55 -10.39 -4.38
CA PHE A 31 -8.66 -11.81 -4.69
C PHE A 31 -7.41 -12.33 -5.44
N GLY A 32 -6.88 -11.56 -6.39
CA GLY A 32 -5.61 -11.85 -7.05
C GLY A 32 -4.44 -11.97 -6.06
N VAL A 33 -4.35 -11.05 -5.08
CA VAL A 33 -3.36 -11.14 -3.99
C VAL A 33 -3.54 -12.41 -3.15
N THR A 34 -4.76 -12.80 -2.83
CA THR A 34 -5.00 -14.03 -2.05
C THR A 34 -4.57 -15.29 -2.80
N LEU A 35 -4.67 -15.31 -4.12
CA LEU A 35 -4.16 -16.41 -4.95
C LEU A 35 -2.63 -16.50 -4.87
N ILE A 36 -1.91 -15.35 -4.99
CA ILE A 36 -0.44 -15.32 -4.93
C ILE A 36 0.06 -15.67 -3.52
N VAL A 37 -0.52 -15.08 -2.49
CA VAL A 37 -0.08 -15.30 -1.10
C VAL A 37 -0.44 -16.71 -0.62
N SER A 38 -1.47 -17.34 -1.23
CA SER A 38 -1.97 -18.68 -0.90
C SER A 38 -2.04 -18.94 0.62
N PRO A 39 -2.76 -18.10 1.40
CA PRO A 39 -2.77 -18.22 2.85
C PRO A 39 -3.33 -19.57 3.28
N GLU A 40 -2.65 -20.24 4.21
CA GLU A 40 -3.15 -21.46 4.82
C GLU A 40 -4.36 -21.14 5.71
N PHE A 41 -5.55 -21.41 5.21
CA PHE A 41 -6.78 -21.27 5.97
C PHE A 41 -6.96 -22.47 6.91
N GLY A 42 -6.61 -22.31 8.18
CA GLY A 42 -6.82 -23.42 9.12
C GLY A 42 -6.61 -23.07 10.60
N LYS A 43 -5.85 -22.04 10.88
CA LYS A 43 -5.64 -21.55 12.24
C LYS A 43 -5.70 -20.04 12.24
N VAL A 44 -6.74 -19.49 12.86
CA VAL A 44 -6.76 -18.05 13.20
C VAL A 44 -5.82 -17.90 14.39
N GLU A 45 -4.54 -17.73 14.12
CA GLU A 45 -3.55 -17.44 15.13
C GLU A 45 -3.67 -15.95 15.51
N SER A 46 -3.22 -15.62 16.73
CA SER A 46 -3.13 -14.23 17.23
C SER A 46 -2.48 -13.29 16.21
N ASP A 47 -1.53 -13.81 15.43
CA ASP A 47 -0.78 -13.08 14.41
C ASP A 47 -1.65 -12.55 13.27
N ALA A 48 -2.73 -13.27 12.92
CA ALA A 48 -3.70 -12.79 11.93
C ALA A 48 -4.47 -11.54 12.41
N LEU A 49 -4.75 -11.45 13.71
CA LEU A 49 -5.39 -10.27 14.30
C LEU A 49 -4.45 -9.07 14.30
N PHE A 50 -3.16 -9.28 14.63
CA PHE A 50 -2.15 -8.23 14.53
C PHE A 50 -1.95 -7.77 13.08
N ALA A 51 -1.95 -8.68 12.11
CA ALA A 51 -1.86 -8.34 10.70
C ALA A 51 -3.07 -7.52 10.22
N LEU A 52 -4.29 -7.86 10.67
CA LEU A 52 -5.49 -7.08 10.38
C LEU A 52 -5.42 -5.69 11.03
N ALA A 53 -5.04 -5.59 12.29
CA ALA A 53 -4.89 -4.32 12.99
C ALA A 53 -3.83 -3.43 12.33
N SER A 54 -2.70 -4.00 11.91
CA SER A 54 -1.67 -3.31 11.14
C SER A 54 -2.21 -2.79 9.80
N GLY A 55 -2.95 -3.64 9.07
CA GLY A 55 -3.60 -3.24 7.81
C GLY A 55 -4.60 -2.10 7.99
N LEU A 56 -5.40 -2.13 9.06
CA LEU A 56 -6.32 -1.05 9.40
C LEU A 56 -5.56 0.24 9.73
N GLY A 57 -4.52 0.16 10.57
CA GLY A 57 -3.69 1.31 10.92
C GLY A 57 -3.02 1.95 9.71
N ALA A 58 -2.44 1.14 8.81
CA ALA A 58 -1.86 1.61 7.56
C ALA A 58 -2.89 2.25 6.64
N GLY A 59 -4.08 1.65 6.52
CA GLY A 59 -5.19 2.21 5.72
C GLY A 59 -5.63 3.58 6.24
N LEU A 60 -5.79 3.74 7.55
CA LEU A 60 -6.12 5.02 8.17
C LEU A 60 -4.99 6.04 7.97
N ALA A 61 -3.73 5.64 8.09
CA ALA A 61 -2.60 6.52 7.84
C ALA A 61 -2.62 7.10 6.42
N TYR A 62 -2.89 6.28 5.40
CA TYR A 62 -3.02 6.76 4.02
C TYR A 62 -4.21 7.71 3.81
N ILE A 63 -5.32 7.47 4.48
CA ILE A 63 -6.47 8.38 4.48
C ILE A 63 -6.08 9.75 5.07
N PHE A 64 -5.37 9.76 6.20
CA PHE A 64 -4.87 11.01 6.79
C PHE A 64 -3.82 11.71 5.91
N VAL A 65 -2.91 10.96 5.25
CA VAL A 65 -2.00 11.54 4.25
C VAL A 65 -2.77 12.27 3.15
N ARG A 66 -3.88 11.72 2.70
CA ARG A 66 -4.77 12.36 1.73
C ARG A 66 -5.47 13.59 2.31
N ASP A 67 -5.92 13.52 3.56
CA ASP A 67 -6.57 14.65 4.24
C ASP A 67 -5.65 15.86 4.39
N LEU A 68 -4.37 15.61 4.69
CA LEU A 68 -3.34 16.64 4.86
C LEU A 68 -2.92 17.35 3.56
N ARG A 69 -3.45 16.95 2.38
CA ARG A 69 -3.04 17.52 1.08
C ARG A 69 -3.17 19.03 0.95
N SER A 70 -4.08 19.64 1.73
CA SER A 70 -4.36 21.09 1.69
C SER A 70 -3.60 21.89 2.76
N THR A 71 -3.05 21.21 3.76
CA THR A 71 -2.41 21.87 4.92
C THR A 71 -0.92 21.64 4.96
N ASP A 72 -0.44 20.48 4.51
CA ASP A 72 0.92 20.03 4.70
C ASP A 72 1.60 19.64 3.39
N SER A 73 2.88 19.99 3.27
CA SER A 73 3.69 19.56 2.14
C SER A 73 4.01 18.05 2.22
N PRO A 74 4.14 17.36 1.07
CA PRO A 74 4.54 15.95 1.06
C PRO A 74 5.81 15.66 1.85
N ALA A 75 6.80 16.54 1.75
CA ALA A 75 8.06 16.41 2.47
C ALA A 75 7.87 16.54 3.99
N GLY A 76 6.98 17.44 4.43
CA GLY A 76 6.63 17.60 5.84
C GLY A 76 5.98 16.35 6.40
N VAL A 77 4.99 15.79 5.70
CA VAL A 77 4.30 14.54 6.08
C VAL A 77 5.30 13.39 6.21
N VAL A 78 6.19 13.21 5.22
CA VAL A 78 7.21 12.15 5.24
C VAL A 78 8.21 12.35 6.37
N PHE A 79 8.66 13.60 6.60
CA PHE A 79 9.58 13.92 7.68
C PHE A 79 9.01 13.56 9.06
N TRP A 80 7.78 14.01 9.35
CA TRP A 80 7.15 13.73 10.63
C TRP A 80 6.89 12.24 10.81
N PHE A 81 6.42 11.55 9.77
CA PHE A 81 6.24 10.10 9.79
C PHE A 81 7.55 9.36 10.12
N ALA A 82 8.64 9.68 9.42
CA ALA A 82 9.94 9.08 9.63
C ALA A 82 10.47 9.38 11.04
N MET A 83 10.34 10.62 11.50
CA MET A 83 10.79 11.05 12.83
C MET A 83 10.07 10.30 13.94
N PHE A 84 8.73 10.26 13.92
CA PHE A 84 7.96 9.53 14.93
C PHE A 84 8.23 8.03 14.88
N SER A 85 8.32 7.44 13.69
CA SER A 85 8.64 6.01 13.53
C SER A 85 10.02 5.70 14.14
N THR A 86 11.01 6.57 13.92
CA THR A 86 12.35 6.40 14.49
C THR A 86 12.33 6.52 16.01
N ILE A 87 11.64 7.52 16.58
CA ILE A 87 11.54 7.69 18.04
C ILE A 87 10.89 6.48 18.70
N VAL A 88 9.82 5.95 18.10
CA VAL A 88 9.09 4.79 18.65
C VAL A 88 9.90 3.50 18.52
N SER A 89 10.64 3.30 17.43
CA SER A 89 11.42 2.08 17.20
C SER A 89 12.80 2.08 17.89
N ALA A 90 13.37 3.26 18.18
CA ALA A 90 14.70 3.39 18.75
C ALA A 90 14.91 2.60 20.06
N PRO A 91 14.00 2.60 21.06
CA PRO A 91 14.19 1.82 22.27
C PRO A 91 14.35 0.32 22.02
N PHE A 92 13.59 -0.22 21.07
CA PHE A 92 13.67 -1.63 20.70
C PHE A 92 14.96 -1.94 19.95
N ALA A 93 15.38 -1.07 19.03
CA ALA A 93 16.63 -1.22 18.29
C ALA A 93 17.87 -1.16 19.21
N ILE A 94 17.86 -0.27 20.22
CA ILE A 94 18.98 -0.14 21.18
C ILE A 94 19.08 -1.36 22.10
N SER A 95 17.95 -1.94 22.49
CA SER A 95 17.95 -3.13 23.35
C SER A 95 18.53 -4.38 22.67
N GLU A 96 18.44 -4.45 21.34
CA GLU A 96 18.92 -5.53 20.49
C GLU A 96 20.24 -5.17 19.78
N THR A 97 21.10 -4.39 20.43
CA THR A 97 22.33 -3.87 19.80
C THR A 97 23.22 -5.00 19.26
N ILE A 98 23.28 -5.11 17.95
CA ILE A 98 24.16 -6.00 17.21
C ILE A 98 25.23 -5.16 16.53
N PHE A 99 26.52 -5.54 16.68
CA PHE A 99 27.59 -4.91 15.92
C PHE A 99 27.50 -5.31 14.45
N LEU A 100 27.09 -4.39 13.61
CA LEU A 100 26.94 -4.57 12.17
C LEU A 100 28.31 -4.52 11.47
N SER A 101 28.54 -5.43 10.55
CA SER A 101 29.62 -5.31 9.58
C SER A 101 29.36 -4.14 8.61
N LEU A 102 30.40 -3.66 7.94
CA LEU A 102 30.27 -2.56 6.96
C LEU A 102 29.26 -2.92 5.85
N ASN A 103 29.24 -4.16 5.38
CA ASN A 103 28.32 -4.61 4.32
C ASN A 103 26.85 -4.60 4.81
N GLU A 104 26.58 -5.05 6.03
CA GLU A 104 25.25 -4.99 6.63
C GLU A 104 24.78 -3.55 6.83
N LEU A 105 25.67 -2.66 7.25
CA LEU A 105 25.37 -1.23 7.39
C LEU A 105 25.02 -0.60 6.02
N LEU A 106 25.78 -0.90 4.98
CA LEU A 106 25.51 -0.41 3.62
C LEU A 106 24.18 -0.94 3.08
N LEU A 107 23.84 -2.21 3.36
CA LEU A 107 22.54 -2.78 3.01
C LEU A 107 21.40 -2.07 3.73
N LEU A 108 21.52 -1.81 5.03
CA LEU A 108 20.50 -1.09 5.81
C LEU A 108 20.31 0.35 5.30
N ILE A 109 21.40 1.05 4.98
CA ILE A 109 21.32 2.40 4.38
C ILE A 109 20.60 2.33 3.04
N SER A 110 20.92 1.35 2.19
CA SER A 110 20.27 1.19 0.89
C SER A 110 18.77 0.91 1.01
N ILE A 111 18.37 0.06 1.97
CA ILE A 111 16.96 -0.21 2.29
C ILE A 111 16.27 1.08 2.77
N GLY A 112 16.90 1.83 3.68
CA GLY A 112 16.37 3.09 4.19
C GLY A 112 16.17 4.16 3.11
N LEU A 113 17.14 4.30 2.20
CA LEU A 113 17.02 5.21 1.06
C LEU A 113 15.90 4.80 0.10
N GLY A 114 15.83 3.51 -0.25
CA GLY A 114 14.77 2.98 -1.09
C GLY A 114 13.38 3.17 -0.47
N ALA A 115 13.24 2.87 0.81
CA ALA A 115 12.00 3.09 1.57
C ALA A 115 11.62 4.57 1.62
N GLY A 116 12.59 5.47 1.82
CA GLY A 116 12.37 6.92 1.83
C GLY A 116 11.86 7.45 0.49
N ILE A 117 12.47 7.02 -0.62
CA ILE A 117 12.01 7.35 -1.98
C ILE A 117 10.58 6.83 -2.21
N GLY A 118 10.32 5.58 -1.84
CA GLY A 118 8.99 4.98 -1.94
C GLY A 118 7.95 5.73 -1.10
N GLN A 119 8.31 6.15 0.12
CA GLN A 119 7.43 6.90 1.01
C GLN A 119 7.08 8.28 0.44
N ILE A 120 8.03 8.98 -0.17
CA ILE A 120 7.77 10.25 -0.87
C ILE A 120 6.81 9.99 -2.04
N GLY A 121 7.06 8.98 -2.85
CA GLY A 121 6.23 8.64 -4.01
C GLY A 121 4.79 8.33 -3.62
N ILE A 122 4.57 7.49 -2.60
CA ILE A 122 3.23 7.13 -2.15
C ILE A 122 2.51 8.32 -1.51
N THR A 123 3.21 9.16 -0.75
CA THR A 123 2.65 10.38 -0.17
C THR A 123 2.18 11.34 -1.25
N LEU A 124 3.02 11.59 -2.27
CA LEU A 124 2.65 12.41 -3.42
C LEU A 124 1.42 11.86 -4.14
N ALA A 125 1.37 10.54 -4.39
CA ALA A 125 0.25 9.91 -5.05
C ALA A 125 -1.07 10.13 -4.27
N TYR A 126 -1.08 9.84 -2.97
CA TYR A 126 -2.26 10.05 -2.13
C TYR A 126 -2.67 11.51 -2.01
N GLN A 127 -1.75 12.46 -2.04
CA GLN A 127 -2.10 13.87 -2.01
C GLN A 127 -2.70 14.38 -3.32
N GLN A 128 -2.37 13.76 -4.46
CA GLN A 128 -2.80 14.24 -5.79
C GLN A 128 -4.10 13.62 -6.30
N ALA A 129 -4.48 12.43 -5.85
CA ALA A 129 -5.64 11.74 -6.38
C ALA A 129 -6.48 11.05 -5.28
N ASN A 130 -7.69 10.61 -5.66
CA ASN A 130 -8.62 9.92 -4.77
C ASN A 130 -7.95 8.72 -4.07
N ALA A 131 -8.10 8.64 -2.73
CA ALA A 131 -7.40 7.66 -1.93
C ALA A 131 -7.75 6.21 -2.29
N ALA A 132 -9.03 5.91 -2.57
CA ALA A 132 -9.46 4.57 -2.96
C ALA A 132 -8.86 4.17 -4.32
N TRP A 133 -8.78 5.11 -5.27
CA TRP A 133 -8.21 4.85 -6.59
C TRP A 133 -6.70 4.58 -6.51
N ILE A 134 -5.95 5.42 -5.78
CA ILE A 134 -4.50 5.21 -5.56
C ILE A 134 -4.24 3.90 -4.82
N SER A 135 -5.05 3.57 -3.82
CA SER A 135 -4.85 2.35 -3.04
C SER A 135 -4.89 1.08 -3.90
N ALA A 136 -5.70 1.05 -4.95
CA ALA A 136 -5.77 -0.11 -5.84
C ALA A 136 -4.43 -0.44 -6.51
N PHE A 137 -3.63 0.59 -6.84
CA PHE A 137 -2.29 0.39 -7.42
C PHE A 137 -1.27 -0.15 -6.41
N SER A 138 -1.52 -0.05 -5.12
CA SER A 138 -0.63 -0.61 -4.10
C SER A 138 -0.50 -2.14 -4.19
N TYR A 139 -1.45 -2.81 -4.85
CA TYR A 139 -1.35 -4.25 -5.11
C TYR A 139 -0.22 -4.63 -6.08
N THR A 140 0.29 -3.69 -6.89
CA THR A 140 1.48 -3.92 -7.74
C THR A 140 2.72 -4.28 -6.93
N THR A 141 2.77 -3.90 -5.65
CA THR A 141 3.85 -4.31 -4.74
C THR A 141 3.95 -5.83 -4.62
N VAL A 142 2.82 -6.53 -4.66
CA VAL A 142 2.80 -8.01 -4.61
C VAL A 142 3.43 -8.60 -5.86
N LEU A 143 3.16 -8.01 -7.04
CA LEU A 143 3.77 -8.45 -8.30
C LEU A 143 5.29 -8.29 -8.27
N VAL A 144 5.76 -7.14 -7.77
CA VAL A 144 7.18 -6.86 -7.63
C VAL A 144 7.82 -7.84 -6.63
N ALA A 145 7.16 -8.10 -5.49
CA ALA A 145 7.64 -9.05 -4.50
C ALA A 145 7.73 -10.47 -5.09
N SER A 146 6.69 -10.94 -5.81
CA SER A 146 6.70 -12.25 -6.47
C SER A 146 7.78 -12.37 -7.53
N PHE A 147 8.04 -11.29 -8.29
CA PHE A 147 9.14 -11.26 -9.24
C PHE A 147 10.51 -11.43 -8.55
N TYR A 148 10.74 -10.71 -7.44
CA TYR A 148 11.98 -10.87 -6.66
C TYR A 148 12.08 -12.23 -5.99
N GLY A 149 10.97 -12.79 -5.49
CA GLY A 149 10.91 -14.15 -4.94
C GLY A 149 11.38 -15.20 -5.97
N TRP A 150 10.81 -15.11 -7.16
CA TRP A 150 11.22 -15.98 -8.27
C TRP A 150 12.68 -15.76 -8.71
N PHE A 151 13.11 -14.50 -8.85
CA PHE A 151 14.42 -14.19 -9.45
C PHE A 151 15.60 -14.37 -8.49
N TYR A 152 15.45 -14.03 -7.21
CA TYR A 152 16.55 -14.07 -6.23
C TYR A 152 16.47 -15.22 -5.23
N PHE A 153 15.28 -15.77 -5.01
CA PHE A 153 15.05 -16.79 -4.00
C PHE A 153 14.64 -18.13 -4.59
N ASP A 154 14.70 -18.28 -5.95
CA ASP A 154 14.37 -19.51 -6.68
C ASP A 154 12.95 -20.04 -6.34
N GLU A 155 12.01 -19.16 -5.97
CA GLU A 155 10.64 -19.54 -5.70
C GLU A 155 9.95 -20.02 -6.98
N VAL A 156 9.29 -21.17 -6.92
CA VAL A 156 8.58 -21.74 -8.06
C VAL A 156 7.18 -21.13 -8.15
N LEU A 157 6.93 -20.34 -9.18
CA LEU A 157 5.62 -19.78 -9.46
C LEU A 157 4.63 -20.88 -9.87
N LYS A 158 3.49 -20.93 -9.21
CA LYS A 158 2.38 -21.85 -9.50
C LYS A 158 1.37 -21.18 -10.43
N PHE A 159 0.44 -21.97 -10.94
CA PHE A 159 -0.64 -21.46 -11.81
C PHE A 159 -1.45 -20.34 -11.14
N ASP A 160 -1.72 -20.48 -9.82
CA ASP A 160 -2.46 -19.49 -9.04
C ASP A 160 -1.74 -18.15 -8.96
N ASP A 161 -0.39 -18.16 -8.95
CA ASP A 161 0.42 -16.93 -8.94
C ASP A 161 0.27 -16.17 -10.26
N TYR A 162 0.28 -16.87 -11.40
CA TYR A 162 0.05 -16.26 -12.71
C TYR A 162 -1.37 -15.72 -12.84
N LEU A 163 -2.37 -16.45 -12.35
CA LEU A 163 -3.76 -15.99 -12.38
C LEU A 163 -3.95 -14.76 -11.49
N GLY A 164 -3.39 -14.78 -10.28
CA GLY A 164 -3.41 -13.64 -9.36
C GLY A 164 -2.73 -12.41 -9.96
N ALA A 165 -1.55 -12.58 -10.56
CA ALA A 165 -0.82 -11.51 -11.24
C ALA A 165 -1.65 -10.92 -12.40
N PHE A 166 -2.27 -11.77 -13.22
CA PHE A 166 -3.15 -11.33 -14.31
C PHE A 166 -4.32 -10.48 -13.80
N LEU A 167 -4.98 -10.89 -12.72
CA LEU A 167 -6.10 -10.14 -12.14
C LEU A 167 -5.66 -8.76 -11.64
N ILE A 168 -4.50 -8.67 -10.98
CA ILE A 168 -3.96 -7.38 -10.48
C ILE A 168 -3.63 -6.45 -11.66
N VAL A 169 -2.95 -6.96 -12.69
CA VAL A 169 -2.59 -6.16 -13.86
C VAL A 169 -3.83 -5.72 -14.64
N ALA A 170 -4.76 -6.64 -14.89
CA ALA A 170 -5.99 -6.35 -15.63
C ALA A 170 -6.86 -5.28 -14.94
N THR A 171 -7.00 -5.36 -13.60
CA THR A 171 -7.74 -4.35 -12.83
C THR A 171 -7.01 -3.01 -12.81
N GLY A 172 -5.68 -2.99 -12.72
CA GLY A 172 -4.88 -1.77 -12.81
C GLY A 172 -5.05 -1.07 -14.16
N ILE A 173 -4.93 -1.81 -15.26
CA ILE A 173 -5.15 -1.28 -16.62
C ILE A 173 -6.58 -0.77 -16.78
N PHE A 174 -7.57 -1.52 -16.31
CA PHE A 174 -8.97 -1.12 -16.39
C PHE A 174 -9.24 0.20 -15.66
N LEU A 175 -8.65 0.39 -14.47
CA LEU A 175 -8.76 1.64 -13.71
C LEU A 175 -8.12 2.83 -14.42
N ILE A 176 -7.00 2.63 -15.11
CA ILE A 176 -6.36 3.68 -15.92
C ILE A 176 -7.26 4.08 -17.10
N LEU A 177 -7.84 3.10 -17.80
CA LEU A 177 -8.67 3.34 -18.98
C LEU A 177 -10.00 4.04 -18.65
N ILE A 178 -10.60 3.74 -17.50
CA ILE A 178 -11.86 4.37 -17.09
C ILE A 178 -11.62 5.78 -16.53
N ASN A 179 -10.47 6.00 -15.89
CA ASN A 179 -10.14 7.22 -15.15
C ASN A 179 -11.34 7.78 -14.35
N PRO A 180 -11.80 7.10 -13.31
CA PRO A 180 -13.03 7.48 -12.60
C PRO A 180 -12.97 8.89 -11.99
N ASN A 181 -11.76 9.42 -11.74
CA ASN A 181 -11.58 10.77 -11.20
C ASN A 181 -12.06 11.87 -12.16
N ASP A 182 -11.80 11.73 -13.48
CA ASP A 182 -12.26 12.70 -14.48
C ASP A 182 -13.79 12.78 -14.59
N LYS A 183 -14.48 11.69 -14.26
CA LYS A 183 -15.96 11.66 -14.27
C LYS A 183 -16.53 12.33 -13.04
N ILE A 184 -15.92 12.15 -11.88
CA ILE A 184 -16.36 12.76 -10.63
C ILE A 184 -16.20 14.29 -10.70
N ASP A 185 -15.06 14.78 -11.20
CA ASP A 185 -14.80 16.23 -11.35
C ASP A 185 -15.74 16.90 -12.35
N LYS A 186 -16.20 16.20 -13.39
CA LYS A 186 -17.17 16.71 -14.35
C LYS A 186 -18.58 16.83 -13.75
N ASP A 187 -19.01 15.87 -12.96
CA ASP A 187 -20.32 15.88 -12.33
C ASP A 187 -20.43 16.96 -11.23
N ASP A 188 -19.33 17.27 -10.53
CA ASP A 188 -19.31 18.33 -9.52
C ASP A 188 -19.28 19.74 -10.14
N ASN A 189 -18.78 19.92 -11.36
CA ASN A 189 -18.76 21.20 -12.08
C ASN A 189 -20.06 21.49 -12.86
N THR A 190 -20.98 20.54 -12.92
CA THR A 190 -22.27 20.68 -13.64
C THR A 190 -23.47 20.90 -12.72
N ASN A 191 -23.30 20.93 -11.41
CA ASN A 191 -24.30 21.25 -10.39
C ASN A 191 -23.93 22.54 -9.64
#